data_55185033d23224e3a5cfbb5e92379579
#
_entry.id   55185033d23224e3a5cfbb5e92379579
#
_cell.length_a   1.000
_cell.length_b   1.000
_cell.length_c   1.000
_cell.angle_alpha   90.00
_cell.angle_beta   90.00
_cell.angle_gamma   90.00
#
_symmetry.space_group_name_H-M   'P 1'
#
loop_
_entity.id
_entity.type
_entity.pdbx_description
1 polymer ?
#
loop_
_entity_poly.entity_id
_entity_poly.type
_entity_poly.pdbx_seq_one_letter_code
_entity_poly.pdbx_strand_id
1 'polypeptide(L)'
;MQRSALASSLSAFGIAAVLLGASSAAHGQNLSDRIKAVAQNRQQAASRDSSKSAMLGALLRTQVEVNFENTPARKAFEYLQTAMGVNLLVRYAGEGGDIGIDADQEIDLEITKIDALGAIERLCEILGAEESCTWQLRDGFIEIGPKERLAAPSARYIKMYPIQDLLFE
;
A
#
# COMPACT_ATOMS: atom_id res chain seq x y z
N MET A 1 -27.31 -16.96 55.00
CA MET A 1 -27.29 -18.38 55.30
C MET A 1 -26.34 -19.08 54.35
N GLN A 2 -25.43 -19.82 54.97
CA GLN A 2 -24.49 -20.82 54.41
C GLN A 2 -23.42 -20.28 53.44
N ARG A 3 -22.14 -20.09 53.85
CA ARG A 3 -21.12 -20.99 54.47
C ARG A 3 -20.82 -22.22 53.58
N SER A 4 -19.65 -22.25 53.03
CA SER A 4 -18.54 -23.20 53.29
C SER A 4 -17.51 -23.01 52.17
N ALA A 5 -16.32 -22.72 52.50
CA ALA A 5 -15.23 -23.43 53.18
C ALA A 5 -14.29 -24.11 52.15
N LEU A 6 -13.09 -23.55 52.10
CA LEU A 6 -11.78 -24.19 52.25
C LEU A 6 -11.44 -25.38 51.33
N ALA A 7 -10.39 -25.23 50.56
CA ALA A 7 -9.27 -26.17 50.68
C ALA A 7 -7.99 -25.57 50.04
N SER A 8 -7.05 -25.34 50.90
CA SER A 8 -5.62 -25.13 50.61
C SER A 8 -4.99 -26.41 50.08
N SER A 9 -4.11 -26.32 49.10
CA SER A 9 -3.01 -27.26 49.01
C SER A 9 -1.75 -26.53 48.46
N LEU A 10 -0.88 -26.24 49.43
CA LEU A 10 0.55 -26.06 49.17
C LEU A 10 1.11 -27.36 48.63
N SER A 11 1.85 -27.31 47.55
CA SER A 11 2.94 -28.25 47.31
C SER A 11 4.12 -27.49 46.69
N ALA A 12 5.06 -27.22 47.55
CA ALA A 12 6.44 -26.92 47.21
C ALA A 12 7.09 -28.19 46.63
N PHE A 13 7.85 -28.09 45.58
CA PHE A 13 9.02 -28.89 45.18
C PHE A 13 9.42 -28.45 43.77
N GLY A 14 10.55 -27.91 43.60
CA GLY A 14 11.81 -28.49 43.30
C GLY A 14 12.50 -27.53 42.33
N ILE A 15 13.46 -26.75 42.82
CA ILE A 15 14.43 -26.02 42.00
C ILE A 15 15.36 -27.05 41.38
N ALA A 16 15.23 -27.31 40.10
CA ALA A 16 16.25 -27.95 39.30
C ALA A 16 16.79 -26.89 38.29
N ALA A 17 17.89 -26.25 38.67
CA ALA A 17 18.67 -25.43 37.76
C ALA A 17 19.33 -26.34 36.72
N VAL A 18 18.74 -26.48 35.56
CA VAL A 18 19.41 -27.05 34.40
C VAL A 18 20.01 -25.86 33.61
N LEU A 19 21.27 -25.60 33.86
CA LEU A 19 22.13 -24.82 32.99
C LEU A 19 22.35 -25.61 31.67
N LEU A 20 21.40 -25.54 30.78
CA LEU A 20 21.58 -25.92 29.38
C LEU A 20 22.24 -24.75 28.68
N GLY A 21 23.55 -24.89 28.44
CA GLY A 21 24.33 -24.01 27.61
C GLY A 21 23.63 -23.87 26.25
N ALA A 22 23.10 -22.69 25.98
CA ALA A 22 22.71 -22.29 24.64
C ALA A 22 23.97 -22.17 23.79
N SER A 23 24.40 -23.27 23.20
CA SER A 23 25.31 -23.24 22.06
C SER A 23 24.55 -22.49 20.98
N SER A 24 24.87 -21.20 20.80
CA SER A 24 24.52 -20.44 19.61
C SER A 24 25.22 -21.11 18.44
N ALA A 25 24.61 -22.15 17.89
CA ALA A 25 24.97 -22.63 16.57
C ALA A 25 24.69 -21.46 15.63
N ALA A 26 25.73 -20.69 15.32
CA ALA A 26 25.74 -19.83 14.17
C ALA A 26 25.46 -20.72 12.97
N HIS A 27 24.19 -20.85 12.60
CA HIS A 27 23.77 -21.47 11.38
C HIS A 27 24.31 -20.59 10.26
N GLY A 28 25.51 -20.94 9.81
CA GLY A 28 26.04 -20.42 8.55
C GLY A 28 24.97 -20.73 7.51
N GLN A 29 24.21 -19.70 7.13
CA GLN A 29 23.21 -19.83 6.08
C GLN A 29 23.91 -20.44 4.88
N ASN A 30 23.53 -21.66 4.52
CA ASN A 30 24.16 -22.39 3.43
C ASN A 30 24.02 -21.55 2.15
N LEU A 31 25.08 -21.44 1.37
CA LEU A 31 25.10 -20.64 0.15
C LEU A 31 23.89 -20.98 -0.74
N SER A 32 23.47 -22.24 -0.75
CA SER A 32 22.26 -22.69 -1.45
C SER A 32 20.97 -22.02 -0.96
N ASP A 33 20.83 -21.78 0.35
CA ASP A 33 19.64 -21.15 0.89
C ASP A 33 19.62 -19.65 0.59
N ARG A 34 20.78 -19.02 0.57
CA ARG A 34 20.91 -17.62 0.13
C ARG A 34 20.58 -17.46 -1.35
N ILE A 35 21.06 -18.37 -2.20
CA ILE A 35 20.74 -18.36 -3.64
C ILE A 35 19.25 -18.56 -3.87
N LYS A 36 18.61 -19.50 -3.17
CA LYS A 36 17.17 -19.73 -3.25
C LYS A 36 16.38 -18.49 -2.80
N ALA A 37 16.76 -17.86 -1.69
CA ALA A 37 16.13 -16.65 -1.19
C ALA A 37 16.23 -15.50 -2.22
N VAL A 38 17.40 -15.31 -2.84
CA VAL A 38 17.59 -14.30 -3.88
C VAL A 38 16.74 -14.63 -5.13
N ALA A 39 16.67 -15.88 -5.54
CA ALA A 39 15.85 -16.29 -6.68
C ALA A 39 14.34 -16.06 -6.40
N GLN A 40 13.87 -16.43 -5.22
CA GLN A 40 12.48 -16.18 -4.79
C GLN A 40 12.15 -14.67 -4.75
N ASN A 41 13.05 -13.85 -4.20
CA ASN A 41 12.86 -12.41 -4.16
C ASN A 41 12.81 -11.80 -5.59
N ARG A 42 13.62 -12.30 -6.53
CA ARG A 42 13.57 -11.86 -7.93
C ARG A 42 12.24 -12.24 -8.61
N GLN A 43 11.75 -13.45 -8.38
CA GLN A 43 10.45 -13.88 -8.92
C GLN A 43 9.30 -13.05 -8.36
N GLN A 44 9.31 -12.76 -7.05
CA GLN A 44 8.31 -11.90 -6.42
C GLN A 44 8.38 -10.46 -6.95
N ALA A 45 9.57 -9.91 -7.12
CA ALA A 45 9.75 -8.57 -7.70
C ALA A 45 9.24 -8.51 -9.14
N ALA A 46 9.55 -9.50 -9.97
CA ALA A 46 9.08 -9.59 -11.35
C ALA A 46 7.55 -9.71 -11.42
N SER A 47 6.91 -10.48 -10.52
CA SER A 47 5.45 -10.59 -10.48
C SER A 47 4.77 -9.29 -10.06
N ARG A 48 5.35 -8.54 -9.15
CA ARG A 48 4.85 -7.21 -8.74
C ARG A 48 4.96 -6.20 -9.87
N ASP A 49 6.09 -6.16 -10.56
CA ASP A 49 6.29 -5.24 -11.68
C ASP A 49 5.34 -5.57 -12.85
N SER A 50 5.07 -6.84 -13.12
CA SER A 50 4.09 -7.26 -14.13
C SER A 50 2.66 -6.85 -13.73
N SER A 51 2.31 -6.95 -12.46
CA SER A 51 1.01 -6.50 -11.94
C SER A 51 0.81 -4.99 -12.09
N LYS A 52 1.83 -4.18 -11.76
CA LYS A 52 1.79 -2.72 -11.96
C LYS A 52 1.65 -2.34 -13.42
N SER A 53 2.41 -2.99 -14.30
CA SER A 53 2.35 -2.75 -15.74
C SER A 53 0.99 -3.12 -16.33
N ALA A 54 0.39 -4.22 -15.87
CA ALA A 54 -0.94 -4.63 -16.29
C ALA A 54 -2.00 -3.61 -15.83
N MET A 55 -1.90 -3.14 -14.57
CA MET A 55 -2.80 -2.14 -14.02
C MET A 55 -2.69 -0.81 -14.77
N LEU A 56 -1.47 -0.31 -14.99
CA LEU A 56 -1.26 0.92 -15.77
C LEU A 56 -1.80 0.76 -17.19
N GLY A 57 -1.56 -0.38 -17.83
CA GLY A 57 -2.10 -0.67 -19.15
C GLY A 57 -3.64 -0.75 -19.18
N ALA A 58 -4.28 -1.19 -18.10
CA ALA A 58 -5.74 -1.15 -17.98
C ALA A 58 -6.24 0.30 -17.87
N LEU A 59 -5.62 1.13 -17.05
CA LEU A 59 -5.97 2.55 -16.89
C LEU A 59 -5.89 3.34 -18.20
N LEU A 60 -4.84 3.13 -18.98
CA LEU A 60 -4.63 3.82 -20.26
C LEU A 60 -5.60 3.35 -21.35
N ARG A 61 -6.14 2.12 -21.25
CA ARG A 61 -7.08 1.57 -22.24
C ARG A 61 -8.53 1.73 -21.86
N THR A 62 -8.83 1.87 -20.57
CA THR A 62 -10.21 2.06 -20.10
C THR A 62 -10.62 3.50 -20.33
N GLN A 63 -11.64 3.70 -21.16
CA GLN A 63 -12.24 5.01 -21.36
C GLN A 63 -13.40 5.19 -20.39
N VAL A 64 -13.46 6.36 -19.79
CA VAL A 64 -14.51 6.75 -18.85
C VAL A 64 -15.17 8.02 -19.34
N GLU A 65 -16.45 8.11 -19.06
CA GLU A 65 -17.25 9.32 -19.22
C GLU A 65 -17.53 9.85 -17.81
N VAL A 66 -17.28 11.12 -17.60
CA VAL A 66 -17.39 11.76 -16.30
C VAL A 66 -18.28 12.98 -16.44
N ASN A 67 -19.33 13.01 -15.63
CA ASN A 67 -20.19 14.18 -15.46
C ASN A 67 -20.48 14.36 -13.98
N PHE A 68 -19.70 15.21 -13.34
CA PHE A 68 -19.85 15.57 -11.94
C PHE A 68 -20.37 17.00 -11.85
N GLU A 69 -21.48 17.18 -11.16
CA GLU A 69 -22.09 18.47 -10.84
C GLU A 69 -22.23 18.57 -9.33
N ASN A 70 -21.52 19.49 -8.69
CA ASN A 70 -21.48 19.65 -7.23
C ASN A 70 -21.30 18.30 -6.51
N THR A 71 -20.43 17.44 -7.06
CA THR A 71 -20.25 16.07 -6.56
C THR A 71 -19.14 16.04 -5.53
N PRO A 72 -19.36 15.52 -4.30
CA PRO A 72 -18.31 15.39 -3.32
C PRO A 72 -17.14 14.53 -3.82
N ALA A 73 -15.91 14.93 -3.52
CA ALA A 73 -14.69 14.25 -3.95
C ALA A 73 -14.70 12.74 -3.66
N ARG A 74 -15.20 12.34 -2.50
CA ARG A 74 -15.36 10.93 -2.12
C ARG A 74 -16.20 10.17 -3.14
N LYS A 75 -17.34 10.70 -3.53
CA LYS A 75 -18.23 10.06 -4.51
C LYS A 75 -17.66 10.03 -5.91
N ALA A 76 -16.91 11.06 -6.30
CA ALA A 76 -16.23 11.09 -7.58
C ALA A 76 -15.18 9.98 -7.69
N PHE A 77 -14.39 9.75 -6.65
CA PHE A 77 -13.42 8.64 -6.62
C PHE A 77 -14.09 7.26 -6.53
N GLU A 78 -15.17 7.11 -5.78
CA GLU A 78 -15.96 5.86 -5.75
C GLU A 78 -16.52 5.50 -7.13
N TYR A 79 -17.02 6.50 -7.86
CA TYR A 79 -17.46 6.31 -9.25
C TYR A 79 -16.29 5.84 -10.14
N LEU A 80 -15.16 6.52 -10.10
CA LEU A 80 -13.99 6.13 -10.89
C LEU A 80 -13.51 4.73 -10.53
N GLN A 81 -13.43 4.38 -9.25
CA GLN A 81 -13.07 3.04 -8.81
C GLN A 81 -13.97 1.97 -9.43
N THR A 82 -15.29 2.22 -9.43
CA THR A 82 -16.26 1.31 -10.02
C THR A 82 -16.14 1.22 -11.54
N ALA A 83 -15.98 2.36 -12.20
CA ALA A 83 -15.85 2.43 -13.66
C ALA A 83 -14.59 1.76 -14.19
N MET A 84 -13.48 1.87 -13.47
CA MET A 84 -12.18 1.32 -13.85
C MET A 84 -11.99 -0.13 -13.42
N GLY A 85 -12.71 -0.59 -12.39
CA GLY A 85 -12.48 -1.89 -11.76
C GLY A 85 -11.11 -2.03 -11.07
N VAL A 86 -10.49 -0.91 -10.68
CA VAL A 86 -9.18 -0.85 -10.02
C VAL A 86 -9.35 -0.27 -8.63
N ASN A 87 -8.67 -0.85 -7.64
CA ASN A 87 -8.71 -0.34 -6.27
C ASN A 87 -8.03 1.03 -6.17
N LEU A 88 -8.76 2.02 -5.65
CA LEU A 88 -8.26 3.33 -5.31
C LEU A 88 -8.13 3.47 -3.80
N LEU A 89 -6.99 3.94 -3.33
CA LEU A 89 -6.78 4.33 -1.94
C LEU A 89 -6.58 5.84 -1.89
N VAL A 90 -7.65 6.55 -1.59
CA VAL A 90 -7.62 8.01 -1.49
C VAL A 90 -7.30 8.42 -0.06
N ARG A 91 -6.33 9.30 0.10
CA ARG A 91 -5.89 9.83 1.40
C ARG A 91 -6.70 11.07 1.76
N TYR A 92 -7.79 10.87 2.45
CA TYR A 92 -8.63 11.97 2.92
C TYR A 92 -8.05 12.63 4.17
N ALA A 93 -8.35 13.91 4.37
CA ALA A 93 -8.05 14.65 5.59
C ALA A 93 -8.79 14.01 6.78
N GLY A 94 -8.15 13.98 7.93
CA GLY A 94 -8.72 13.34 9.14
C GLY A 94 -8.58 11.83 9.19
N GLU A 95 -8.36 11.14 8.08
CA GLU A 95 -8.15 9.70 8.03
C GLU A 95 -6.66 9.35 8.17
N GLY A 96 -6.18 9.30 9.42
CA GLY A 96 -4.79 8.93 9.73
C GLY A 96 -3.75 10.01 9.45
N GLY A 97 -4.16 11.29 9.41
CA GLY A 97 -3.29 12.46 9.28
C GLY A 97 -4.08 13.73 9.01
N ASP A 98 -3.47 14.87 9.33
CA ASP A 98 -4.08 16.19 9.11
C ASP A 98 -4.02 16.62 7.63
N ILE A 99 -3.03 16.10 6.89
CA ILE A 99 -2.82 16.41 5.48
C ILE A 99 -3.55 15.37 4.61
N GLY A 100 -4.52 15.80 3.84
CA GLY A 100 -5.33 14.93 2.99
C GLY A 100 -6.26 15.71 2.07
N ILE A 101 -6.93 14.99 1.18
CA ILE A 101 -7.96 15.54 0.31
C ILE A 101 -9.22 15.77 1.16
N ASP A 102 -9.87 16.92 1.01
CA ASP A 102 -11.19 17.13 1.60
C ASP A 102 -12.21 16.20 0.91
N ALA A 103 -12.80 15.31 1.69
CA ALA A 103 -13.75 14.31 1.19
C ALA A 103 -15.07 14.92 0.68
N ASP A 104 -15.43 16.06 1.26
CA ASP A 104 -16.70 16.76 0.99
C ASP A 104 -16.52 17.91 -0.02
N GLN A 105 -15.30 18.16 -0.49
CA GLN A 105 -15.03 19.16 -1.53
C GLN A 105 -15.86 18.87 -2.77
N GLU A 106 -16.66 19.83 -3.19
CA GLU A 106 -17.49 19.73 -4.38
C GLU A 106 -16.66 19.84 -5.65
N ILE A 107 -16.94 18.99 -6.61
CA ILE A 107 -16.26 18.91 -7.90
C ILE A 107 -17.28 19.11 -9.02
N ASP A 108 -16.94 20.01 -9.93
CA ASP A 108 -17.63 20.21 -11.19
C ASP A 108 -16.68 19.79 -12.33
N LEU A 109 -17.03 18.70 -13.00
CA LEU A 109 -16.19 18.16 -14.07
C LEU A 109 -17.05 17.43 -15.10
N GLU A 110 -17.06 17.92 -16.33
CA GLU A 110 -17.72 17.27 -17.45
C GLU A 110 -16.67 16.86 -18.50
N ILE A 111 -16.54 15.57 -18.75
CA ILE A 111 -15.68 15.02 -19.79
C ILE A 111 -16.38 13.85 -20.47
N THR A 112 -16.59 13.97 -21.77
CA THR A 112 -17.35 12.98 -22.55
C THR A 112 -16.52 11.72 -22.86
N LYS A 113 -15.20 11.82 -22.94
CA LYS A 113 -14.36 10.69 -23.29
C LYS A 113 -12.89 10.96 -22.91
N ILE A 114 -12.42 10.27 -21.89
CA ILE A 114 -11.04 10.34 -21.44
C ILE A 114 -10.57 8.95 -20.98
N ASP A 115 -9.28 8.67 -21.05
CA ASP A 115 -8.71 7.51 -20.39
C ASP A 115 -8.79 7.63 -18.87
N ALA A 116 -8.92 6.50 -18.20
CA ALA A 116 -9.14 6.46 -16.76
C ALA A 116 -8.01 7.16 -15.96
N LEU A 117 -6.78 7.09 -16.46
CA LEU A 117 -5.64 7.79 -15.86
C LEU A 117 -5.81 9.30 -15.97
N GLY A 118 -6.16 9.80 -17.15
CA GLY A 118 -6.42 11.21 -17.37
C GLY A 118 -7.58 11.75 -16.51
N ALA A 119 -8.61 10.92 -16.24
CA ALA A 119 -9.69 11.30 -15.32
C ALA A 119 -9.16 11.48 -13.89
N ILE A 120 -8.28 10.60 -13.41
CA ILE A 120 -7.63 10.74 -12.10
C ILE A 120 -6.78 12.01 -12.05
N GLU A 121 -6.00 12.28 -13.11
CA GLU A 121 -5.14 13.47 -13.18
C GLU A 121 -5.96 14.75 -13.15
N ARG A 122 -7.09 14.80 -13.88
CA ARG A 122 -8.00 15.96 -13.84
C ARG A 122 -8.63 16.18 -12.47
N LEU A 123 -9.04 15.11 -11.80
CA LEU A 123 -9.52 15.23 -10.42
C LEU A 123 -8.42 15.73 -9.48
N CYS A 124 -7.20 15.22 -9.61
CA CYS A 124 -6.08 15.71 -8.82
C CYS A 124 -5.76 17.19 -9.08
N GLU A 125 -5.90 17.68 -10.30
CA GLU A 125 -5.73 19.09 -10.64
C GLU A 125 -6.78 19.98 -9.95
N ILE A 126 -8.05 19.56 -9.95
CA ILE A 126 -9.14 20.31 -9.30
C ILE A 126 -8.97 20.31 -7.78
N LEU A 127 -8.68 19.15 -7.21
CA LEU A 127 -8.52 18.98 -5.75
C LEU A 127 -7.19 19.54 -5.23
N GLY A 128 -6.22 19.72 -6.10
CA GLY A 128 -4.89 20.23 -5.78
C GLY A 128 -4.77 21.76 -5.81
N ALA A 129 -5.86 22.50 -5.84
CA ALA A 129 -5.81 23.97 -5.91
C ALA A 129 -5.13 24.61 -4.69
N GLU A 130 -5.25 24.02 -3.50
CA GLU A 130 -4.61 24.47 -2.26
C GLU A 130 -3.35 23.65 -1.92
N GLU A 131 -3.39 22.35 -2.12
CA GLU A 131 -2.27 21.43 -1.90
C GLU A 131 -2.12 20.52 -3.11
N SER A 132 -0.92 20.45 -3.71
CA SER A 132 -0.67 19.65 -4.91
C SER A 132 -1.04 18.18 -4.69
N CYS A 133 -2.17 17.75 -5.28
CA CYS A 133 -2.61 16.36 -5.30
C CYS A 133 -1.82 15.58 -6.37
N THR A 134 -1.55 14.31 -6.11
CA THR A 134 -0.89 13.40 -7.03
C THR A 134 -1.32 11.97 -6.80
N TRP A 135 -0.91 11.08 -7.68
CA TRP A 135 -1.16 9.65 -7.55
C TRP A 135 0.13 8.83 -7.66
N GLN A 136 0.12 7.64 -7.12
CA GLN A 136 1.21 6.68 -7.29
C GLN A 136 0.68 5.25 -7.37
N LEU A 137 1.37 4.45 -8.16
CA LEU A 137 1.03 3.05 -8.36
C LEU A 137 1.66 2.19 -7.27
N ARG A 138 0.82 1.47 -6.53
CA ARG A 138 1.21 0.50 -5.51
C ARG A 138 0.96 -0.93 -5.99
N ASP A 139 1.32 -1.90 -5.15
CA ASP A 139 1.06 -3.31 -5.45
C ASP A 139 -0.43 -3.62 -5.27
N GLY A 140 -1.18 -3.63 -6.39
CA GLY A 140 -2.60 -3.97 -6.41
C GLY A 140 -3.58 -2.81 -6.22
N PHE A 141 -3.12 -1.56 -6.07
CA PHE A 141 -3.98 -0.38 -5.97
C PHE A 141 -3.26 0.90 -6.40
N ILE A 142 -4.04 1.95 -6.63
CA ILE A 142 -3.55 3.30 -6.88
C ILE A 142 -3.76 4.12 -5.61
N GLU A 143 -2.71 4.74 -5.13
CA GLU A 143 -2.77 5.65 -3.99
C GLU A 143 -2.83 7.09 -4.49
N ILE A 144 -3.83 7.85 -4.03
CA ILE A 144 -4.09 9.24 -4.41
C ILE A 144 -4.06 10.11 -3.17
N GLY A 145 -3.42 11.25 -3.23
CA GLY A 145 -3.37 12.18 -2.10
C GLY A 145 -2.41 13.34 -2.31
N PRO A 146 -2.25 14.21 -1.31
CA PRO A 146 -1.29 15.29 -1.33
C PRO A 146 0.14 14.78 -1.52
N LYS A 147 0.90 15.49 -2.34
CA LYS A 147 2.27 15.12 -2.69
C LYS A 147 3.17 14.95 -1.46
N GLU A 148 2.99 15.78 -0.46
CA GLU A 148 3.76 15.72 0.80
C GLU A 148 3.53 14.40 1.53
N ARG A 149 2.28 13.96 1.64
CA ARG A 149 1.91 12.70 2.28
C ARG A 149 2.43 11.49 1.51
N LEU A 150 2.33 11.52 0.18
CA LEU A 150 2.80 10.43 -0.68
C LEU A 150 4.33 10.39 -0.80
N ALA A 151 5.03 11.51 -0.58
CA ALA A 151 6.49 11.59 -0.57
C ALA A 151 7.12 11.28 0.79
N ALA A 152 6.33 11.04 1.84
CA ALA A 152 6.83 10.73 3.17
C ALA A 152 7.79 9.52 3.15
N PRO A 153 8.81 9.48 4.04
CA PRO A 153 9.78 8.37 4.08
C PRO A 153 9.14 6.99 4.23
N SER A 154 8.03 6.90 4.98
CA SER A 154 7.25 5.67 5.15
C SER A 154 6.55 5.19 3.87
N ALA A 155 6.35 6.08 2.91
CA ALA A 155 5.75 5.77 1.62
C ALA A 155 6.76 5.34 0.56
N ARG A 156 8.06 5.51 0.82
CA ARG A 156 9.15 5.17 -0.11
C ARG A 156 9.52 3.71 0.02
N TYR A 157 9.91 3.10 -1.08
CA TYR A 157 10.53 1.78 -1.09
C TYR A 157 11.86 1.83 -1.85
N ILE A 158 12.79 0.99 -1.42
CA ILE A 158 14.09 0.87 -2.09
C ILE A 158 13.98 -0.20 -3.16
N LYS A 159 14.28 0.16 -4.41
CA LYS A 159 14.40 -0.79 -5.51
C LYS A 159 15.88 -0.91 -5.90
N MET A 160 16.42 -2.11 -5.81
CA MET A 160 17.78 -2.40 -6.27
C MET A 160 17.73 -2.90 -7.71
N TYR A 161 18.46 -2.23 -8.58
CA TYR A 161 18.62 -2.65 -9.97
C TYR A 161 19.97 -3.35 -10.13
N PRO A 162 20.01 -4.59 -10.63
CA PRO A 162 21.28 -5.21 -11.00
C PRO A 162 21.83 -4.49 -12.23
N ILE A 163 23.03 -3.90 -12.08
CA ILE A 163 23.68 -3.15 -13.17
C ILE A 163 24.64 -4.03 -13.99
N GLN A 164 24.68 -5.34 -13.73
CA GLN A 164 25.59 -6.26 -14.41
C GLN A 164 25.41 -6.25 -15.92
N ASP A 165 24.19 -6.12 -16.41
CA ASP A 165 23.86 -6.07 -17.84
C ASP A 165 24.28 -4.75 -18.52
N LEU A 166 24.59 -3.71 -17.73
CA LEU A 166 25.03 -2.41 -18.24
C LEU A 166 26.57 -2.28 -18.33
N LEU A 167 27.29 -3.27 -17.81
CA LEU A 167 28.75 -3.21 -17.72
C LEU A 167 29.44 -4.10 -18.79
N PHE A 168 28.68 -4.83 -19.58
CA PHE A 168 29.18 -5.71 -20.64
C PHE A 168 28.64 -5.26 -21.99
N GLU A 169 29.34 -4.38 -22.64
CA GLU A 169 29.39 -4.23 -24.10
C GLU A 169 30.70 -4.80 -24.62
#